data_37a90c26ea744f3be46cd02f023dce13
#
_entry.id   37a90c26ea744f3be46cd02f023dce13
#
_cell.length_a   1.000
_cell.length_b   1.000
_cell.length_c   1.000
_cell.angle_alpha   90.00
_cell.angle_beta   90.00
_cell.angle_gamma   90.00
#
_symmetry.space_group_name_H-M   'P 1'
#
loop_
_entity.id
_entity.type
_entity.pdbx_description
1 polymer ?
#
loop_
_entity_poly.entity_id
_entity_poly.type
_entity_poly.pdbx_seq_one_letter_code
_entity_poly.pdbx_strand_id
1 'polypeptide(L)'
;NTTVYTLGKPEINAPQINPFYIMPGVSPQVHIDFLKDLFNASFSFYGPMPYILEKCLHAVYRNKGWDLTLGYHPMLSNSKSMTDFFSIEHTKNQYAKLSHKYLFPTMQELKDEIARYIDEELKYDGEVAGNVKNAMIVRLENLCVGAKGYTFNTNEFIDFDKLLQENNVFELEGLADDSDKAFSVGLLVIFINEYRQIQKEISGNKKIGLNHLLVIEEAHRLLKNVDTERTTETAGNPKGKAVEHFTNMIAEMRSYGQGVIVAEQIPTKLAPDVIKNSSTKIVQRIVSADDQMAIANTIGLNCDDAIQLGSLESGYAYCHKEGMSLPAPVKIAGYYTSDDGEAQNLDVFVSDEELYNCSSNRFEKINLSIIRSTFGGDVTLKRKALSFINTLMVESEENCITACNSVMDYLKTAVKSSGITLPFTHDSASLISGYFAEIVLTLMVRGGYCSTELPNDEFISLLKQTLYAPSREKILQMKSFLRTLYVRDVSKYAKINVAALIKRSLKDNTDISGSVCEYFIVASDSTISEIEKLVKGGQLS
;
A
#
# COMPACT_ATOMS: atom_id res chain seq x y z
N ASN A 1 19.77 0.45 -19.64
CA ASN A 1 18.71 1.41 -19.31
C ASN A 1 18.51 1.39 -17.79
N THR A 2 18.33 2.56 -17.18
CA THR A 2 18.03 2.71 -15.76
C THR A 2 16.73 3.49 -15.65
N THR A 3 15.78 2.97 -14.86
CA THR A 3 14.52 3.68 -14.59
C THR A 3 14.68 4.50 -13.32
N VAL A 4 14.31 5.77 -13.38
CA VAL A 4 14.34 6.69 -12.23
C VAL A 4 12.91 6.93 -11.75
N TYR A 5 12.67 6.66 -10.48
CA TYR A 5 11.41 6.96 -9.79
C TYR A 5 11.63 8.12 -8.83
N THR A 6 10.88 9.21 -8.98
CA THR A 6 11.02 10.40 -8.14
C THR A 6 9.82 10.50 -7.19
N LEU A 7 9.99 10.04 -5.95
CA LEU A 7 8.94 10.08 -4.95
C LEU A 7 8.58 11.54 -4.59
N GLY A 8 7.30 11.80 -4.45
CA GLY A 8 6.82 13.15 -4.18
C GLY A 8 6.68 14.06 -5.40
N LYS A 9 6.99 13.55 -6.59
CA LYS A 9 6.84 14.28 -7.87
C LYS A 9 6.06 13.45 -8.89
N PRO A 10 4.72 13.34 -8.73
CA PRO A 10 3.88 12.57 -9.65
C PRO A 10 3.95 13.03 -11.10
N GLU A 11 4.28 14.30 -11.32
CA GLU A 11 4.43 14.90 -12.63
C GLU A 11 5.67 14.40 -13.40
N ILE A 12 6.64 13.84 -12.71
CA ILE A 12 7.84 13.24 -13.34
C ILE A 12 7.62 11.73 -13.51
N ASN A 13 7.89 10.96 -12.47
CA ASN A 13 7.71 9.51 -12.47
C ASN A 13 7.63 8.98 -11.03
N ALA A 14 6.56 9.29 -10.30
CA ALA A 14 6.39 8.72 -8.97
C ALA A 14 5.71 7.35 -9.05
N PRO A 15 6.24 6.33 -8.37
CA PRO A 15 5.62 5.02 -8.32
C PRO A 15 4.37 5.05 -7.44
N GLN A 16 3.42 4.18 -7.72
CA GLN A 16 2.31 3.90 -6.83
C GLN A 16 2.59 2.59 -6.10
N ILE A 17 2.71 2.66 -4.79
CA ILE A 17 3.09 1.53 -3.94
C ILE A 17 2.13 1.49 -2.75
N ASN A 18 1.13 0.62 -2.82
CA ASN A 18 0.27 0.38 -1.67
C ASN A 18 1.07 -0.32 -0.56
N PRO A 19 1.26 0.30 0.62
CA PRO A 19 2.01 -0.33 1.71
C PRO A 19 1.38 -1.62 2.22
N PHE A 20 0.09 -1.79 2.01
CA PHE A 20 -0.68 -2.93 2.51
C PHE A 20 -0.79 -4.08 1.50
N TYR A 21 -0.12 -3.99 0.38
CA TYR A 21 -0.09 -5.08 -0.59
C TYR A 21 0.67 -6.28 -0.01
N ILE A 22 0.05 -7.44 -0.01
CA ILE A 22 0.68 -8.70 0.43
C ILE A 22 1.13 -9.46 -0.81
N MET A 23 2.43 -9.67 -0.95
CA MET A 23 2.95 -10.44 -2.07
C MET A 23 2.44 -11.88 -2.04
N PRO A 24 2.14 -12.48 -3.22
CA PRO A 24 1.75 -13.88 -3.30
C PRO A 24 2.76 -14.81 -2.61
N GLY A 25 2.32 -15.55 -1.63
CA GLY A 25 3.15 -16.44 -0.81
C GLY A 25 3.57 -15.86 0.54
N VAL A 26 3.39 -14.56 0.77
CA VAL A 26 3.68 -13.93 2.07
C VAL A 26 2.50 -14.15 3.02
N SER A 27 2.81 -14.46 4.27
CA SER A 27 1.80 -14.50 5.34
C SER A 27 1.32 -13.08 5.66
N PRO A 28 0.00 -12.82 5.68
CA PRO A 28 -0.54 -11.52 6.08
C PRO A 28 -0.05 -11.07 7.46
N GLN A 29 0.10 -12.00 8.41
CA GLN A 29 0.56 -11.67 9.75
C GLN A 29 2.00 -11.16 9.75
N VAL A 30 2.89 -11.80 8.99
CA VAL A 30 4.30 -11.39 8.85
C VAL A 30 4.39 -10.00 8.24
N HIS A 31 3.62 -9.74 7.18
CA HIS A 31 3.58 -8.43 6.55
C HIS A 31 3.07 -7.35 7.52
N ILE A 32 2.01 -7.63 8.29
CA ILE A 32 1.48 -6.72 9.32
C ILE A 32 2.53 -6.40 10.39
N ASP A 33 3.29 -7.40 10.82
CA ASP A 33 4.35 -7.21 11.81
C ASP A 33 5.47 -6.33 11.26
N PHE A 34 5.88 -6.51 10.01
CA PHE A 34 6.84 -5.63 9.34
C PHE A 34 6.29 -4.21 9.17
N LEU A 35 5.03 -4.03 8.80
CA LEU A 35 4.40 -2.70 8.70
C LEU A 35 4.38 -2.01 10.07
N LYS A 36 4.02 -2.72 11.14
CA LYS A 36 4.04 -2.17 12.49
C LYS A 36 5.42 -1.62 12.84
N ASP A 37 6.47 -2.40 12.56
CA ASP A 37 7.85 -1.98 12.81
C ASP A 37 8.26 -0.82 11.91
N LEU A 38 7.83 -0.80 10.66
CA LEU A 38 8.06 0.32 9.74
C LEU A 38 7.49 1.63 10.28
N PHE A 39 6.25 1.62 10.73
CA PHE A 39 5.61 2.79 11.31
C PHE A 39 6.32 3.25 12.59
N ASN A 40 6.74 2.32 13.45
CA ASN A 40 7.47 2.62 14.67
C ASN A 40 8.89 3.17 14.41
N ALA A 41 9.59 2.67 13.38
CA ALA A 41 10.91 3.14 13.00
C ALA A 41 10.85 4.55 12.37
N SER A 42 9.85 4.78 11.52
CA SER A 42 9.70 6.04 10.77
C SER A 42 9.11 7.16 11.62
N PHE A 43 8.05 6.85 12.37
CA PHE A 43 7.31 7.84 13.15
C PHE A 43 7.55 7.62 14.65
N SER A 44 7.67 8.70 15.42
CA SER A 44 7.84 8.59 16.85
C SER A 44 6.51 8.28 17.54
N PHE A 45 6.14 7.00 17.58
CA PHE A 45 5.00 6.53 18.34
C PHE A 45 5.40 6.25 19.79
N TYR A 46 4.55 6.64 20.73
CA TYR A 46 4.78 6.51 22.15
C TYR A 46 3.51 6.05 22.90
N GLY A 47 3.70 5.60 24.12
CA GLY A 47 2.60 5.15 24.97
C GLY A 47 1.75 4.06 24.31
N PRO A 48 0.42 4.25 24.15
CA PRO A 48 -0.46 3.24 23.59
C PRO A 48 -0.47 3.20 22.04
N MET A 49 0.17 4.16 21.35
CA MET A 49 0.08 4.30 19.88
C MET A 49 0.54 3.03 19.11
N PRO A 50 1.65 2.36 19.46
CA PRO A 50 2.05 1.13 18.76
C PRO A 50 1.01 0.00 18.90
N TYR A 51 0.35 -0.10 20.05
CA TYR A 51 -0.72 -1.07 20.27
C TYR A 51 -1.98 -0.75 19.46
N ILE A 52 -2.37 0.53 19.44
CA ILE A 52 -3.50 1.01 18.63
C ILE A 52 -3.25 0.71 17.15
N LEU A 53 -2.04 1.05 16.66
CA LEU A 53 -1.65 0.77 15.29
C LEU A 53 -1.77 -0.72 14.95
N GLU A 54 -1.24 -1.60 15.78
CA GLU A 54 -1.31 -3.05 15.57
C GLU A 54 -2.75 -3.55 15.50
N LYS A 55 -3.62 -3.09 16.41
CA LYS A 55 -5.04 -3.45 16.40
C LYS A 55 -5.75 -2.98 15.14
N CYS A 56 -5.47 -1.75 14.70
CA CYS A 56 -6.08 -1.19 13.51
C CYS A 56 -5.53 -1.82 12.22
N LEU A 57 -4.24 -2.17 12.16
CA LEU A 57 -3.68 -2.95 11.04
C LEU A 57 -4.41 -4.29 10.87
N HIS A 58 -4.59 -5.04 11.94
CA HIS A 58 -5.39 -6.27 11.89
C HIS A 58 -6.83 -6.03 11.46
N ALA A 59 -7.45 -4.94 11.96
CA ALA A 59 -8.84 -4.61 11.66
C ALA A 59 -9.04 -4.29 10.17
N VAL A 60 -8.19 -3.47 9.58
CA VAL A 60 -8.35 -3.07 8.16
C VAL A 60 -8.23 -4.25 7.20
N TYR A 61 -7.32 -5.21 7.48
CA TYR A 61 -7.25 -6.43 6.69
C TYR A 61 -8.48 -7.32 6.87
N ARG A 62 -8.97 -7.49 8.11
CA ARG A 62 -10.23 -8.21 8.36
C ARG A 62 -11.41 -7.53 7.68
N ASN A 63 -11.45 -6.21 7.66
CA ASN A 63 -12.50 -5.45 6.97
C ASN A 63 -12.46 -5.66 5.45
N LYS A 64 -11.29 -5.94 4.88
CA LYS A 64 -11.16 -6.39 3.48
C LYS A 64 -11.55 -7.86 3.29
N GLY A 65 -11.59 -8.66 4.34
CA GLY A 65 -12.01 -10.05 4.28
C GLY A 65 -10.92 -11.09 4.52
N TRP A 66 -9.74 -10.68 4.91
CA TRP A 66 -8.67 -11.61 5.25
C TRP A 66 -8.96 -12.37 6.54
N ASP A 67 -8.85 -13.68 6.49
CA ASP A 67 -8.62 -14.51 7.67
C ASP A 67 -7.12 -14.52 7.97
N LEU A 68 -6.74 -13.76 8.99
CA LEU A 68 -5.32 -13.59 9.34
C LEU A 68 -4.71 -14.85 9.98
N THR A 69 -5.53 -15.74 10.52
CA THR A 69 -5.06 -17.00 11.14
C THR A 69 -4.60 -17.98 10.08
N LEU A 70 -5.37 -18.08 9.00
CA LEU A 70 -5.08 -19.00 7.89
C LEU A 70 -4.32 -18.34 6.75
N GLY A 71 -4.16 -17.01 6.77
CA GLY A 71 -3.61 -16.26 5.65
C GLY A 71 -4.50 -16.32 4.40
N TYR A 72 -5.82 -16.38 4.61
CA TYR A 72 -6.80 -16.69 3.59
C TYR A 72 -7.69 -15.50 3.25
N HIS A 73 -7.96 -15.32 1.95
CA HIS A 73 -8.96 -14.38 1.47
C HIS A 73 -9.96 -15.08 0.55
N PRO A 74 -11.29 -14.98 0.80
CA PRO A 74 -12.31 -15.72 0.04
C PRO A 74 -12.28 -15.48 -1.47
N MET A 75 -11.92 -14.27 -1.90
CA MET A 75 -11.84 -13.92 -3.32
C MET A 75 -10.66 -14.59 -4.06
N LEU A 76 -9.67 -15.10 -3.33
CA LEU A 76 -8.54 -15.81 -3.91
C LEU A 76 -8.81 -17.30 -4.07
N SER A 77 -9.90 -17.79 -3.46
CA SER A 77 -10.31 -19.19 -3.50
C SER A 77 -11.22 -19.44 -4.69
N ASN A 78 -10.65 -19.83 -5.78
CA ASN A 78 -11.44 -20.30 -6.93
C ASN A 78 -11.38 -21.81 -7.10
N SER A 79 -10.77 -22.53 -6.17
CA SER A 79 -10.45 -23.89 -6.39
C SER A 79 -11.38 -24.84 -5.64
N LYS A 80 -11.60 -25.96 -6.28
CA LYS A 80 -12.21 -27.14 -5.70
C LYS A 80 -11.25 -27.87 -4.73
N SER A 81 -10.01 -27.37 -4.57
CA SER A 81 -8.94 -27.96 -3.79
C SER A 81 -8.29 -26.92 -2.85
N MET A 82 -8.14 -27.27 -1.58
CA MET A 82 -7.41 -26.45 -0.60
C MET A 82 -5.93 -26.29 -0.95
N THR A 83 -5.34 -27.22 -1.71
CA THR A 83 -3.91 -27.18 -2.08
C THR A 83 -3.61 -26.08 -3.09
N ASP A 84 -4.53 -25.79 -4.01
CA ASP A 84 -4.34 -24.72 -5.01
C ASP A 84 -4.37 -23.34 -4.35
N PHE A 85 -5.06 -23.23 -3.24
CA PHE A 85 -5.19 -22.01 -2.47
C PHE A 85 -3.85 -21.46 -1.95
N PHE A 86 -2.93 -22.35 -1.56
CA PHE A 86 -1.59 -21.98 -1.09
C PHE A 86 -0.55 -21.92 -2.22
N SER A 87 -0.96 -22.12 -3.46
CA SER A 87 -0.07 -22.00 -4.61
C SER A 87 0.22 -20.52 -4.90
N ILE A 88 1.50 -20.15 -4.90
CA ILE A 88 1.97 -18.80 -5.23
C ILE A 88 1.55 -18.42 -6.64
N GLU A 89 1.65 -19.34 -7.59
CA GLU A 89 1.26 -19.11 -8.98
C GLU A 89 -0.25 -18.87 -9.12
N HIS A 90 -1.07 -19.66 -8.41
CA HIS A 90 -2.51 -19.43 -8.37
C HIS A 90 -2.84 -18.05 -7.83
N THR A 91 -2.23 -17.64 -6.71
CA THR A 91 -2.43 -16.33 -6.09
C THR A 91 -2.00 -15.19 -7.04
N LYS A 92 -0.85 -15.31 -7.71
CA LYS A 92 -0.42 -14.35 -8.74
C LYS A 92 -1.47 -14.20 -9.86
N ASN A 93 -2.00 -15.30 -10.37
CA ASN A 93 -3.03 -15.30 -11.40
C ASN A 93 -4.35 -14.66 -10.92
N GLN A 94 -4.72 -14.83 -9.65
CA GLN A 94 -5.89 -14.18 -9.08
C GLN A 94 -5.68 -12.68 -8.89
N TYR A 95 -4.51 -12.26 -8.42
CA TYR A 95 -4.17 -10.84 -8.28
C TYR A 95 -4.20 -10.10 -9.62
N ALA A 96 -3.75 -10.73 -10.69
CA ALA A 96 -3.80 -10.15 -12.03
C ALA A 96 -5.24 -9.94 -12.54
N LYS A 97 -6.21 -10.70 -12.02
CA LYS A 97 -7.61 -10.65 -12.45
C LYS A 97 -8.48 -9.75 -11.56
N LEU A 98 -8.07 -9.56 -10.29
CA LEU A 98 -8.86 -8.85 -9.28
C LEU A 98 -8.33 -7.44 -9.05
N SER A 99 -9.22 -6.49 -8.86
CA SER A 99 -8.80 -5.16 -8.42
C SER A 99 -8.30 -5.23 -6.98
N HIS A 100 -7.10 -4.74 -6.74
CA HIS A 100 -6.43 -4.76 -5.44
C HIS A 100 -7.22 -4.02 -4.36
N LYS A 101 -8.09 -3.08 -4.72
CA LYS A 101 -8.95 -2.36 -3.76
C LYS A 101 -9.88 -3.27 -2.94
N TYR A 102 -10.17 -4.47 -3.44
CA TYR A 102 -10.99 -5.45 -2.72
C TYR A 102 -10.18 -6.34 -1.81
N LEU A 103 -8.89 -6.45 -2.06
CA LEU A 103 -7.97 -7.32 -1.35
C LEU A 103 -7.21 -6.56 -0.26
N PHE A 104 -6.76 -5.35 -0.57
CA PHE A 104 -5.85 -4.63 0.30
C PHE A 104 -6.44 -3.33 0.81
N PRO A 105 -6.19 -2.97 2.08
CA PRO A 105 -6.55 -1.66 2.60
C PRO A 105 -5.70 -0.57 1.95
N THR A 106 -6.12 0.68 2.17
CA THR A 106 -5.37 1.89 1.81
C THR A 106 -4.93 2.62 3.08
N MET A 107 -4.03 3.58 2.94
CA MET A 107 -3.59 4.43 4.05
C MET A 107 -4.76 5.22 4.65
N GLN A 108 -5.70 5.68 3.80
CA GLN A 108 -6.91 6.34 4.24
C GLN A 108 -7.79 5.43 5.11
N GLU A 109 -7.96 4.16 4.70
CA GLU A 109 -8.76 3.20 5.48
C GLU A 109 -8.11 2.89 6.84
N LEU A 110 -6.78 2.82 6.92
CA LEU A 110 -6.08 2.69 8.20
C LEU A 110 -6.30 3.92 9.08
N LYS A 111 -6.19 5.13 8.53
CA LYS A 111 -6.43 6.38 9.25
C LYS A 111 -7.85 6.43 9.82
N ASP A 112 -8.83 6.08 9.01
CA ASP A 112 -10.25 6.09 9.40
C ASP A 112 -10.52 5.04 10.49
N GLU A 113 -9.91 3.86 10.40
CA GLU A 113 -10.04 2.81 11.42
C GLU A 113 -9.39 3.20 12.75
N ILE A 114 -8.24 3.88 12.73
CA ILE A 114 -7.62 4.41 13.95
C ILE A 114 -8.52 5.44 14.61
N ALA A 115 -9.10 6.36 13.83
CA ALA A 115 -10.03 7.35 14.35
C ALA A 115 -11.25 6.67 15.01
N ARG A 116 -11.83 5.69 14.33
CA ARG A 116 -12.96 4.89 14.82
C ARG A 116 -12.62 4.15 16.11
N TYR A 117 -11.48 3.42 16.11
CA TYR A 117 -11.06 2.61 17.25
C TYR A 117 -10.86 3.45 18.51
N ILE A 118 -10.23 4.63 18.37
CA ILE A 118 -10.01 5.52 19.51
C ILE A 118 -11.31 6.10 20.02
N ASP A 119 -12.23 6.50 19.13
CA ASP A 119 -13.52 7.11 19.52
C ASP A 119 -14.49 6.09 20.14
N GLU A 120 -14.51 4.87 19.61
CA GLU A 120 -15.54 3.89 19.98
C GLU A 120 -15.08 2.86 21.02
N GLU A 121 -13.80 2.45 20.99
CA GLU A 121 -13.32 1.31 21.78
C GLU A 121 -12.38 1.70 22.94
N LEU A 122 -11.61 2.80 22.80
CA LEU A 122 -10.72 3.26 23.86
C LEU A 122 -11.49 4.14 24.85
N LYS A 123 -11.63 3.65 26.08
CA LYS A 123 -12.24 4.39 27.19
C LYS A 123 -11.19 5.19 27.97
N TYR A 124 -10.41 6.01 27.29
CA TYR A 124 -9.52 6.97 27.96
C TYR A 124 -10.28 8.25 28.32
N ASP A 125 -9.76 9.01 29.30
CA ASP A 125 -10.23 10.37 29.54
C ASP A 125 -10.13 11.20 28.27
N GLY A 126 -11.16 12.00 27.97
CA GLY A 126 -11.34 12.64 26.66
C GLY A 126 -10.14 13.43 26.14
N GLU A 127 -9.35 14.07 27.03
CA GLU A 127 -8.15 14.83 26.67
C GLU A 127 -7.01 13.91 26.20
N VAL A 128 -6.76 12.81 26.90
CA VAL A 128 -5.70 11.84 26.53
C VAL A 128 -6.04 11.14 25.23
N ALA A 129 -7.29 10.70 25.06
CA ALA A 129 -7.75 10.10 23.83
C ALA A 129 -7.60 11.06 22.64
N GLY A 130 -7.99 12.33 22.83
CA GLY A 130 -7.86 13.37 21.82
C GLY A 130 -6.42 13.62 21.40
N ASN A 131 -5.49 13.70 22.35
CA ASN A 131 -4.07 13.90 22.08
C ASN A 131 -3.45 12.73 21.30
N VAL A 132 -3.74 11.49 21.71
CA VAL A 132 -3.27 10.28 21.02
C VAL A 132 -3.85 10.20 19.61
N LYS A 133 -5.16 10.43 19.46
CA LYS A 133 -5.83 10.45 18.17
C LYS A 133 -5.21 11.46 17.22
N ASN A 134 -5.12 12.73 17.64
CA ASN A 134 -4.59 13.79 16.81
C ASN A 134 -3.13 13.51 16.40
N ALA A 135 -2.31 13.02 17.33
CA ALA A 135 -0.93 12.70 17.04
C ALA A 135 -0.77 11.56 16.01
N MET A 136 -1.63 10.55 16.02
CA MET A 136 -1.62 9.47 15.03
C MET A 136 -2.21 9.93 13.68
N ILE A 137 -3.36 10.61 13.71
CA ILE A 137 -4.06 11.06 12.51
C ILE A 137 -3.20 12.01 11.69
N VAL A 138 -2.55 13.01 12.32
CA VAL A 138 -1.70 13.97 11.61
C VAL A 138 -0.54 13.29 10.87
N ARG A 139 0.08 12.27 11.48
CA ARG A 139 1.17 11.51 10.83
C ARG A 139 0.69 10.72 9.62
N LEU A 140 -0.46 10.06 9.73
CA LEU A 140 -1.04 9.28 8.63
C LEU A 140 -1.63 10.18 7.54
N GLU A 141 -2.26 11.30 7.93
CA GLU A 141 -2.79 12.29 6.97
C GLU A 141 -1.71 12.76 6.00
N ASN A 142 -0.50 12.97 6.51
CA ASN A 142 0.64 13.38 5.70
C ASN A 142 0.97 12.37 4.58
N LEU A 143 0.71 11.08 4.80
CA LEU A 143 0.88 10.01 3.80
C LEU A 143 -0.37 9.80 2.92
N CYS A 144 -1.51 10.42 3.27
CA CYS A 144 -2.76 10.27 2.52
C CYS A 144 -2.96 11.35 1.45
N VAL A 145 -2.30 12.50 1.58
CA VAL A 145 -2.63 13.70 0.77
C VAL A 145 -1.49 14.11 -0.16
N GLY A 146 -1.85 14.85 -1.21
CA GLY A 146 -0.91 15.42 -2.16
C GLY A 146 -0.07 14.38 -2.90
N ALA A 147 1.16 14.73 -3.23
CA ALA A 147 2.08 13.88 -3.96
C ALA A 147 2.46 12.59 -3.21
N LYS A 148 2.52 12.64 -1.87
CA LYS A 148 2.75 11.45 -1.03
C LYS A 148 1.55 10.52 -1.05
N GLY A 149 0.34 11.06 -0.98
CA GLY A 149 -0.90 10.30 -1.13
C GLY A 149 -1.00 9.61 -2.48
N TYR A 150 -0.51 10.23 -3.55
CA TYR A 150 -0.40 9.57 -4.85
C TYR A 150 0.45 8.30 -4.79
N THR A 151 1.57 8.34 -4.07
CA THR A 151 2.47 7.19 -3.94
C THR A 151 1.92 6.12 -2.99
N PHE A 152 1.44 6.49 -1.79
CA PHE A 152 1.18 5.54 -0.70
C PHE A 152 -0.32 5.30 -0.44
N ASN A 153 -1.21 6.25 -0.73
CA ASN A 153 -2.65 6.10 -0.54
C ASN A 153 -3.32 5.64 -1.84
N THR A 154 -2.96 4.48 -2.31
CA THR A 154 -3.34 3.92 -3.61
C THR A 154 -3.79 2.47 -3.47
N ASN A 155 -4.51 1.96 -4.46
CA ASN A 155 -4.75 0.52 -4.61
C ASN A 155 -3.78 -0.15 -5.58
N GLU A 156 -2.92 0.63 -6.23
CA GLU A 156 -1.95 0.14 -7.20
C GLU A 156 -0.70 -0.37 -6.50
N PHE A 157 0.02 -1.24 -7.18
CA PHE A 157 1.29 -1.76 -6.74
C PHE A 157 2.24 -1.93 -7.91
N ILE A 158 3.49 -1.55 -7.72
CA ILE A 158 4.51 -1.67 -8.75
C ILE A 158 4.85 -3.14 -9.01
N ASP A 159 5.12 -3.49 -10.26
CA ASP A 159 5.57 -4.83 -10.61
C ASP A 159 6.99 -5.10 -10.07
N PHE A 160 7.07 -5.81 -8.95
CA PHE A 160 8.33 -6.13 -8.28
C PHE A 160 9.18 -7.15 -9.04
N ASP A 161 8.57 -8.05 -9.81
CA ASP A 161 9.32 -8.97 -10.66
C ASP A 161 10.14 -8.18 -11.70
N LYS A 162 9.53 -7.19 -12.32
CA LYS A 162 10.20 -6.29 -13.28
C LYS A 162 11.19 -5.37 -12.57
N LEU A 163 10.78 -4.76 -11.46
CA LEU A 163 11.63 -3.83 -10.69
C LEU A 163 12.97 -4.46 -10.31
N LEU A 164 12.98 -5.71 -9.83
CA LEU A 164 14.19 -6.37 -9.36
C LEU A 164 15.03 -7.04 -10.47
N GLN A 165 14.55 -7.01 -11.72
CA GLN A 165 15.31 -7.47 -12.90
C GLN A 165 15.98 -6.32 -13.67
N GLU A 166 15.55 -5.10 -13.44
CA GLU A 166 16.04 -3.89 -14.10
C GLU A 166 16.86 -3.03 -13.13
N ASN A 167 17.68 -2.11 -13.67
CA ASN A 167 18.34 -1.11 -12.85
C ASN A 167 17.37 0.03 -12.53
N ASN A 168 17.21 0.31 -11.25
CA ASN A 168 16.28 1.33 -10.80
C ASN A 168 16.92 2.28 -9.79
N VAL A 169 16.50 3.53 -9.81
CA VAL A 169 16.88 4.56 -8.83
C VAL A 169 15.59 5.12 -8.23
N PHE A 170 15.54 5.20 -6.92
CA PHE A 170 14.47 5.86 -6.19
C PHE A 170 15.01 7.15 -5.59
N GLU A 171 14.61 8.27 -6.17
CA GLU A 171 14.96 9.60 -5.67
C GLU A 171 13.97 10.03 -4.60
N LEU A 172 14.49 10.45 -3.44
CA LEU A 172 13.69 10.87 -2.29
C LEU A 172 13.70 12.38 -2.07
N GLU A 173 14.30 13.15 -2.97
CA GLU A 173 14.40 14.61 -2.85
C GLU A 173 13.04 15.32 -2.83
N GLY A 174 12.03 14.74 -3.49
CA GLY A 174 10.65 15.25 -3.48
C GLY A 174 9.93 15.11 -2.13
N LEU A 175 10.53 14.37 -1.18
CA LEU A 175 10.02 14.22 0.19
C LEU A 175 10.83 15.13 1.11
N ALA A 176 10.17 16.10 1.76
CA ALA A 176 10.85 17.05 2.65
C ALA A 176 11.14 16.46 4.04
N ASP A 177 10.27 15.58 4.54
CA ASP A 177 10.35 15.03 5.90
C ASP A 177 11.22 13.76 5.93
N ASP A 178 12.14 13.68 6.90
CA ASP A 178 12.99 12.51 7.10
C ASP A 178 12.20 11.27 7.51
N SER A 179 11.06 11.44 8.18
CA SER A 179 10.18 10.32 8.53
C SER A 179 9.55 9.69 7.30
N ASP A 180 9.15 10.49 6.32
CA ASP A 180 8.59 10.01 5.05
C ASP A 180 9.65 9.31 4.20
N LYS A 181 10.90 9.81 4.22
CA LYS A 181 12.05 9.16 3.57
C LYS A 181 12.36 7.82 4.23
N ALA A 182 12.39 7.79 5.57
CA ALA A 182 12.56 6.55 6.34
C ALA A 182 11.47 5.53 6.02
N PHE A 183 10.20 5.98 5.97
CA PHE A 183 9.07 5.13 5.61
C PHE A 183 9.23 4.56 4.20
N SER A 184 9.62 5.38 3.23
CA SER A 184 9.80 4.95 1.84
C SER A 184 10.90 3.90 1.69
N VAL A 185 12.07 4.14 2.31
CA VAL A 185 13.19 3.19 2.29
C VAL A 185 12.83 1.89 2.99
N GLY A 186 12.22 1.98 4.18
CA GLY A 186 11.84 0.81 4.95
C GLY A 186 10.78 -0.03 4.26
N LEU A 187 9.82 0.60 3.58
CA LEU A 187 8.80 -0.10 2.78
C LEU A 187 9.42 -0.89 1.63
N LEU A 188 10.35 -0.30 0.89
CA LEU A 188 11.09 -0.99 -0.17
C LEU A 188 11.92 -2.15 0.39
N VAL A 189 12.58 -1.96 1.53
CA VAL A 189 13.34 -3.03 2.21
C VAL A 189 12.43 -4.20 2.59
N ILE A 190 11.24 -3.93 3.14
CA ILE A 190 10.25 -4.98 3.47
C ILE A 190 9.89 -5.77 2.21
N PHE A 191 9.47 -5.10 1.15
CA PHE A 191 9.04 -5.76 -0.07
C PHE A 191 10.17 -6.55 -0.75
N ILE A 192 11.40 -6.02 -0.76
CA ILE A 192 12.56 -6.76 -1.27
C ILE A 192 12.84 -8.01 -0.41
N ASN A 193 12.75 -7.88 0.91
CA ASN A 193 12.93 -9.02 1.83
C ASN A 193 11.89 -10.11 1.58
N GLU A 194 10.61 -9.75 1.55
CA GLU A 194 9.50 -10.67 1.29
C GLU A 194 9.64 -11.35 -0.07
N TYR A 195 9.95 -10.59 -1.11
CA TYR A 195 10.18 -11.12 -2.45
C TYR A 195 11.32 -12.14 -2.46
N ARG A 196 12.44 -11.83 -1.82
CA ARG A 196 13.61 -12.72 -1.77
C ARG A 196 13.36 -13.99 -0.96
N GLN A 197 12.61 -13.90 0.12
CA GLN A 197 12.17 -15.07 0.89
C GLN A 197 11.35 -16.02 0.01
N ILE A 198 10.37 -15.49 -0.70
CA ILE A 198 9.52 -16.27 -1.62
C ILE A 198 10.37 -16.94 -2.72
N GLN A 199 11.30 -16.19 -3.34
CA GLN A 199 12.18 -16.73 -4.38
C GLN A 199 13.05 -17.88 -3.84
N LYS A 200 13.53 -17.79 -2.61
CA LYS A 200 14.28 -18.86 -1.95
C LYS A 200 13.41 -20.11 -1.74
N GLU A 201 12.16 -19.95 -1.30
CA GLU A 201 11.21 -21.05 -1.13
C GLU A 201 10.90 -21.73 -2.46
N ILE A 202 10.60 -20.96 -3.52
CA ILE A 202 10.34 -21.48 -4.87
C ILE A 202 11.55 -22.27 -5.39
N SER A 203 12.79 -21.83 -5.09
CA SER A 203 14.01 -22.51 -5.51
C SER A 203 14.29 -23.81 -4.75
N GLY A 204 13.44 -24.19 -3.78
CA GLY A 204 13.63 -25.35 -2.92
C GLY A 204 14.78 -25.18 -1.94
N ASN A 205 14.99 -23.98 -1.43
CA ASN A 205 16.07 -23.62 -0.49
C ASN A 205 17.49 -23.90 -1.01
N LYS A 206 17.68 -23.96 -2.32
CA LYS A 206 19.01 -24.06 -2.90
C LYS A 206 19.81 -22.81 -2.55
N LYS A 207 21.14 -22.98 -2.42
CA LYS A 207 22.05 -21.84 -2.21
C LYS A 207 21.95 -20.90 -3.40
N ILE A 208 21.43 -19.70 -3.16
CA ILE A 208 21.27 -18.64 -4.17
C ILE A 208 22.53 -17.78 -4.10
N GLY A 209 23.15 -17.53 -5.26
CA GLY A 209 24.24 -16.55 -5.37
C GLY A 209 23.71 -15.12 -5.28
N LEU A 210 24.62 -14.14 -5.38
CA LEU A 210 24.24 -12.72 -5.45
C LEU A 210 23.46 -12.46 -6.75
N ASN A 211 22.20 -12.10 -6.64
CA ASN A 211 21.31 -11.86 -7.77
C ASN A 211 20.89 -10.40 -7.92
N HIS A 212 20.95 -9.63 -6.84
CA HIS A 212 20.52 -8.24 -6.83
C HIS A 212 21.31 -7.47 -5.77
N LEU A 213 21.52 -6.18 -6.02
CA LEU A 213 22.22 -5.29 -5.12
C LEU A 213 21.34 -4.08 -4.80
N LEU A 214 21.06 -3.88 -3.53
CA LEU A 214 20.37 -2.70 -3.00
C LEU A 214 21.44 -1.74 -2.46
N VAL A 215 21.43 -0.50 -2.93
CA VAL A 215 22.26 0.58 -2.40
C VAL A 215 21.37 1.54 -1.63
N ILE A 216 21.69 1.80 -0.37
CA ILE A 216 20.95 2.72 0.49
C ILE A 216 21.89 3.86 0.87
N GLU A 217 21.63 5.05 0.35
CA GLU A 217 22.30 6.26 0.74
C GLU A 217 21.63 6.89 1.98
N GLU A 218 22.46 7.51 2.84
CA GLU A 218 22.01 8.12 4.10
C GLU A 218 21.13 7.17 4.95
N ALA A 219 21.60 5.95 5.09
CA ALA A 219 20.83 4.87 5.74
C ALA A 219 20.45 5.17 7.20
N HIS A 220 21.10 6.15 7.85
CA HIS A 220 20.72 6.64 9.18
C HIS A 220 19.29 7.17 9.24
N ARG A 221 18.64 7.47 8.12
CA ARG A 221 17.22 7.87 8.11
C ARG A 221 16.32 6.75 8.63
N LEU A 222 16.56 5.52 8.20
CA LEU A 222 15.83 4.32 8.66
C LEU A 222 16.56 3.63 9.84
N LEU A 223 17.88 3.47 9.72
CA LEU A 223 18.72 2.69 10.63
C LEU A 223 19.46 3.60 11.63
N LYS A 224 18.73 4.55 12.17
CA LYS A 224 19.30 5.54 13.10
C LYS A 224 19.77 4.88 14.39
N ASN A 225 20.94 5.31 14.88
CA ASN A 225 21.37 5.03 16.23
C ASN A 225 20.36 5.67 17.22
N VAL A 226 19.57 4.83 17.85
CA VAL A 226 18.60 5.25 18.87
C VAL A 226 19.15 4.75 20.19
N ASP A 227 19.50 5.69 21.10
CA ASP A 227 19.96 5.32 22.43
C ASP A 227 18.97 4.33 23.06
N THR A 228 19.47 3.12 23.31
CA THR A 228 18.71 2.07 23.97
C THR A 228 18.58 2.34 25.47
N GLU A 229 19.06 3.49 25.96
CA GLU A 229 18.91 3.90 27.34
C GLU A 229 17.42 3.96 27.69
N ARG A 230 17.08 3.14 28.64
CA ARG A 230 15.76 3.00 29.25
C ARG A 230 15.27 4.37 29.72
N THR A 231 14.47 5.03 28.90
CA THR A 231 13.62 6.11 29.37
C THR A 231 12.57 5.48 30.25
N THR A 232 12.79 5.49 31.56
CA THR A 232 11.90 5.03 32.64
C THR A 232 11.36 3.58 32.47
N GLU A 233 11.34 2.83 33.55
CA GLU A 233 11.03 1.38 33.63
C GLU A 233 9.66 0.95 33.06
N THR A 234 8.84 1.89 32.60
CA THR A 234 7.48 1.64 32.12
C THR A 234 7.24 1.90 30.63
N ALA A 235 8.15 2.59 29.94
CA ALA A 235 7.97 2.87 28.50
C ALA A 235 9.06 2.13 27.71
N GLY A 236 8.70 1.04 27.05
CA GLY A 236 9.57 0.39 26.06
C GLY A 236 9.99 1.39 24.98
N ASN A 237 11.14 1.15 24.33
CA ASN A 237 11.58 1.92 23.16
C ASN A 237 11.12 1.23 21.85
N PRO A 238 9.89 1.51 21.33
CA PRO A 238 9.38 0.86 20.13
C PRO A 238 10.24 1.16 18.91
N LYS A 239 10.77 2.39 18.82
CA LYS A 239 11.63 2.81 17.70
C LYS A 239 12.96 2.06 17.70
N GLY A 240 13.61 1.90 18.85
CA GLY A 240 14.84 1.14 18.95
C GLY A 240 14.68 -0.32 18.57
N LYS A 241 13.60 -0.97 19.02
CA LYS A 241 13.25 -2.34 18.64
C LYS A 241 12.98 -2.48 17.14
N ALA A 242 12.27 -1.52 16.55
CA ALA A 242 11.99 -1.53 15.13
C ALA A 242 13.27 -1.38 14.29
N VAL A 243 14.18 -0.47 14.68
CA VAL A 243 15.49 -0.32 14.02
C VAL A 243 16.33 -1.59 14.14
N GLU A 244 16.33 -2.23 15.33
CA GLU A 244 17.00 -3.53 15.52
C GLU A 244 16.42 -4.59 14.58
N HIS A 245 15.10 -4.65 14.44
CA HIS A 245 14.44 -5.60 13.53
C HIS A 245 14.81 -5.37 12.07
N PHE A 246 14.83 -4.11 11.59
CA PHE A 246 15.32 -3.77 10.25
C PHE A 246 16.79 -4.13 10.05
N THR A 247 17.62 -3.92 11.04
CA THR A 247 19.05 -4.28 10.99
C THR A 247 19.23 -5.79 10.84
N ASN A 248 18.47 -6.58 11.59
CA ASN A 248 18.49 -8.04 11.51
C ASN A 248 17.95 -8.52 10.15
N MET A 249 16.85 -7.94 9.65
CA MET A 249 16.29 -8.23 8.33
C MET A 249 17.33 -8.02 7.23
N ILE A 250 18.04 -6.88 7.23
CA ILE A 250 19.09 -6.58 6.25
C ILE A 250 20.23 -7.61 6.34
N ALA A 251 20.62 -8.02 7.52
CA ALA A 251 21.66 -9.05 7.70
C ALA A 251 21.22 -10.43 7.16
N GLU A 252 19.95 -10.79 7.33
CA GLU A 252 19.37 -12.05 6.84
C GLU A 252 19.25 -12.10 5.31
N MET A 253 19.03 -10.95 4.66
CA MET A 253 18.87 -10.85 3.19
C MET A 253 20.04 -11.48 2.42
N ARG A 254 21.23 -11.51 3.00
CA ARG A 254 22.40 -12.21 2.43
C ARG A 254 22.09 -13.68 2.14
N SER A 255 21.35 -14.34 3.02
CA SER A 255 20.97 -15.75 2.85
C SER A 255 20.00 -15.99 1.70
N TYR A 256 19.37 -14.93 1.21
CA TYR A 256 18.40 -14.94 0.11
C TYR A 256 19.00 -14.47 -1.22
N GLY A 257 20.32 -14.27 -1.28
CA GLY A 257 21.01 -13.80 -2.48
C GLY A 257 20.87 -12.30 -2.75
N GLN A 258 20.42 -11.54 -1.74
CA GLN A 258 20.34 -10.09 -1.78
C GLN A 258 21.61 -9.47 -1.20
N GLY A 259 22.34 -8.68 -2.00
CA GLY A 259 23.40 -7.80 -1.51
C GLY A 259 22.84 -6.46 -1.05
N VAL A 260 23.43 -5.90 -0.01
CA VAL A 260 23.08 -4.56 0.48
C VAL A 260 24.36 -3.75 0.66
N ILE A 261 24.40 -2.55 0.10
CA ILE A 261 25.44 -1.54 0.32
C ILE A 261 24.80 -0.40 1.09
N VAL A 262 25.38 -0.08 2.23
CA VAL A 262 25.00 1.08 3.05
C VAL A 262 26.06 2.16 2.82
N ALA A 263 25.66 3.31 2.28
CA ALA A 263 26.52 4.47 2.10
C ALA A 263 26.14 5.54 3.15
N GLU A 264 27.14 5.97 3.93
CA GLU A 264 26.91 6.88 5.05
C GLU A 264 28.10 7.84 5.24
N GLN A 265 27.79 9.10 5.53
CA GLN A 265 28.80 10.12 5.78
C GLN A 265 29.17 10.24 7.28
N ILE A 266 28.24 9.91 8.17
CA ILE A 266 28.38 10.07 9.62
C ILE A 266 28.08 8.73 10.29
N PRO A 267 29.09 7.85 10.43
CA PRO A 267 28.92 6.49 10.94
C PRO A 267 28.24 6.41 12.32
N THR A 268 28.49 7.37 13.22
CA THR A 268 27.90 7.39 14.55
C THR A 268 26.38 7.59 14.56
N LYS A 269 25.81 8.06 13.45
CA LYS A 269 24.34 8.14 13.29
C LYS A 269 23.68 6.79 12.99
N LEU A 270 24.45 5.81 12.48
CA LEU A 270 23.93 4.46 12.25
C LEU A 270 23.83 3.65 13.52
N ALA A 271 22.84 2.77 13.57
CA ALA A 271 22.79 1.73 14.60
C ALA A 271 24.09 0.91 14.59
N PRO A 272 24.75 0.70 15.72
CA PRO A 272 26.08 0.07 15.78
C PRO A 272 26.12 -1.31 15.14
N ASP A 273 25.03 -2.05 15.19
CA ASP A 273 24.95 -3.40 14.63
C ASP A 273 24.92 -3.42 13.09
N VAL A 274 24.49 -2.34 12.44
CA VAL A 274 24.61 -2.18 10.97
C VAL A 274 26.09 -2.18 10.58
N ILE A 275 26.91 -1.43 11.30
CA ILE A 275 28.35 -1.35 11.06
C ILE A 275 29.03 -2.68 11.37
N LYS A 276 28.70 -3.31 12.50
CA LYS A 276 29.29 -4.60 12.92
C LYS A 276 28.94 -5.73 11.94
N ASN A 277 27.69 -5.80 11.49
CA ASN A 277 27.21 -6.87 10.60
C ASN A 277 27.66 -6.70 9.13
N SER A 278 28.22 -5.54 8.77
CA SER A 278 28.78 -5.34 7.43
C SER A 278 30.09 -6.11 7.28
N SER A 279 30.13 -7.11 6.40
CA SER A 279 31.31 -7.96 6.18
C SER A 279 32.43 -7.27 5.42
N THR A 280 32.13 -6.25 4.65
CA THR A 280 33.12 -5.44 3.91
C THR A 280 32.89 -3.96 4.22
N LYS A 281 33.95 -3.26 4.56
CA LYS A 281 33.94 -1.83 4.87
C LYS A 281 34.94 -1.10 3.97
N ILE A 282 34.47 -0.06 3.30
CA ILE A 282 35.32 0.84 2.50
C ILE A 282 35.22 2.20 3.15
N VAL A 283 36.30 2.62 3.80
CA VAL A 283 36.33 3.82 4.62
C VAL A 283 37.14 4.89 3.92
N GLN A 284 36.47 5.91 3.43
CA GLN A 284 37.07 7.12 2.89
C GLN A 284 37.38 8.12 4.02
N ARG A 285 37.75 9.34 3.70
CA ARG A 285 38.09 10.37 4.67
C ARG A 285 36.93 10.65 5.63
N ILE A 286 37.20 10.54 6.91
CA ILE A 286 36.27 10.88 8.03
C ILE A 286 36.92 11.96 8.89
N VAL A 287 36.25 13.09 9.07
CA VAL A 287 36.82 14.26 9.75
C VAL A 287 36.56 14.27 11.25
N SER A 288 35.37 13.83 11.69
CA SER A 288 34.99 13.82 13.12
C SER A 288 35.76 12.76 13.88
N ALA A 289 36.36 13.13 15.03
CA ALA A 289 37.10 12.21 15.87
C ALA A 289 36.22 11.05 16.40
N ASP A 290 34.96 11.32 16.77
CA ASP A 290 34.03 10.30 17.25
C ASP A 290 33.71 9.28 16.16
N ASP A 291 33.51 9.73 14.92
CA ASP A 291 33.27 8.88 13.77
C ASP A 291 34.51 8.06 13.39
N GLN A 292 35.71 8.68 13.47
CA GLN A 292 36.98 7.98 13.24
C GLN A 292 37.15 6.82 14.22
N MET A 293 36.92 7.07 15.51
CA MET A 293 37.02 6.04 16.54
C MET A 293 35.97 4.95 16.39
N ALA A 294 34.72 5.32 16.08
CA ALA A 294 33.65 4.36 15.87
C ALA A 294 33.98 3.35 14.76
N ILE A 295 34.52 3.84 13.64
CA ILE A 295 34.91 2.99 12.51
C ILE A 295 36.23 2.25 12.77
N ALA A 296 37.25 2.91 13.31
CA ALA A 296 38.55 2.30 13.59
C ALA A 296 38.42 1.01 14.41
N ASN A 297 37.60 1.05 15.46
CA ASN A 297 37.32 -0.11 16.30
C ASN A 297 36.70 -1.31 15.55
N THR A 298 36.05 -1.06 14.41
CA THR A 298 35.38 -2.12 13.62
C THR A 298 36.24 -2.68 12.49
N ILE A 299 37.33 -2.00 12.14
CA ILE A 299 38.28 -2.41 11.09
C ILE A 299 39.66 -2.78 11.64
N GLY A 300 39.84 -2.81 12.95
CA GLY A 300 41.08 -3.23 13.58
C GLY A 300 42.20 -2.17 13.59
N LEU A 301 41.88 -0.89 13.41
CA LEU A 301 42.81 0.21 13.60
C LEU A 301 42.89 0.58 15.09
N ASN A 302 44.10 0.91 15.56
CA ASN A 302 44.27 1.46 16.91
C ASN A 302 43.91 2.96 16.94
N CYS A 303 43.88 3.55 18.15
CA CYS A 303 43.49 4.94 18.32
C CYS A 303 44.42 5.94 17.61
N ASP A 304 45.70 5.65 17.56
CA ASP A 304 46.67 6.53 16.90
C ASP A 304 46.55 6.50 15.38
N ASP A 305 46.24 5.33 14.82
CA ASP A 305 46.02 5.18 13.38
C ASP A 305 44.62 5.68 12.96
N ALA A 306 43.66 5.75 13.85
CA ALA A 306 42.33 6.29 13.56
C ALA A 306 42.38 7.75 13.06
N ILE A 307 43.32 8.54 13.56
CA ILE A 307 43.53 9.94 13.17
C ILE A 307 43.88 10.04 11.69
N GLN A 308 44.54 9.01 11.12
CA GLN A 308 44.90 8.98 9.69
C GLN A 308 43.67 8.98 8.78
N LEU A 309 42.51 8.51 9.24
CA LEU A 309 41.25 8.59 8.50
C LEU A 309 40.85 10.03 8.16
N GLY A 310 41.23 11.01 8.98
CA GLY A 310 40.99 12.43 8.73
C GLY A 310 41.88 13.06 7.66
N SER A 311 43.03 12.46 7.41
CA SER A 311 44.04 12.98 6.49
C SER A 311 44.07 12.29 5.10
N LEU A 312 43.14 11.34 4.88
CA LEU A 312 43.06 10.64 3.57
C LEU A 312 42.76 11.64 2.46
N GLU A 313 43.54 11.53 1.38
CA GLU A 313 43.31 12.28 0.15
C GLU A 313 42.06 11.78 -0.58
N SER A 314 41.46 12.62 -1.40
CA SER A 314 40.33 12.22 -2.25
C SER A 314 40.73 11.04 -3.15
N GLY A 315 39.85 10.02 -3.22
CA GLY A 315 40.11 8.79 -3.99
C GLY A 315 40.94 7.74 -3.25
N TYR A 316 41.33 7.98 -2.01
CA TYR A 316 41.97 6.96 -1.16
C TYR A 316 40.99 6.48 -0.08
N ALA A 317 41.09 5.19 0.26
CA ALA A 317 40.24 4.56 1.28
C ALA A 317 41.00 3.44 1.99
N TYR A 318 40.55 3.06 3.16
CA TYR A 318 40.85 1.80 3.80
C TYR A 318 39.78 0.77 3.47
N CYS A 319 40.17 -0.40 2.99
CA CYS A 319 39.27 -1.52 2.72
C CYS A 319 39.52 -2.62 3.77
N HIS A 320 38.47 -3.01 4.48
CA HIS A 320 38.49 -4.13 5.42
C HIS A 320 37.42 -5.13 5.06
N LYS A 321 37.77 -6.40 5.00
CA LYS A 321 36.85 -7.52 4.75
C LYS A 321 36.99 -8.53 5.89
N GLU A 322 35.93 -9.19 6.21
CA GLU A 322 35.90 -10.29 7.18
C GLU A 322 37.03 -11.29 6.91
N GLY A 323 37.83 -11.60 7.94
CA GLY A 323 39.02 -12.44 7.88
C GLY A 323 40.33 -11.68 7.67
N MET A 324 40.31 -10.37 7.45
CA MET A 324 41.53 -9.53 7.45
C MET A 324 41.85 -9.09 8.88
N SER A 325 43.12 -9.18 9.25
CA SER A 325 43.59 -8.70 10.57
C SER A 325 43.74 -7.17 10.64
N LEU A 326 44.09 -6.54 9.51
CA LEU A 326 44.24 -5.09 9.36
C LEU A 326 43.61 -4.64 8.06
N PRO A 327 43.08 -3.40 7.96
CA PRO A 327 42.55 -2.86 6.73
C PRO A 327 43.68 -2.56 5.74
N ALA A 328 43.40 -2.76 4.47
CA ALA A 328 44.35 -2.45 3.39
C ALA A 328 44.07 -1.03 2.83
N PRO A 329 45.11 -0.17 2.69
CA PRO A 329 44.94 1.08 1.98
C PRO A 329 44.74 0.81 0.48
N VAL A 330 43.74 1.45 -0.10
CA VAL A 330 43.36 1.29 -1.51
C VAL A 330 43.20 2.65 -2.18
N LYS A 331 43.56 2.72 -3.47
CA LYS A 331 43.20 3.85 -4.31
C LYS A 331 42.00 3.46 -5.15
N ILE A 332 40.93 4.20 -5.01
CA ILE A 332 39.71 3.99 -5.78
C ILE A 332 39.97 4.55 -7.19
N ALA A 333 39.77 3.73 -8.21
CA ALA A 333 39.87 4.17 -9.59
C ALA A 333 38.78 5.24 -9.84
N GLY A 334 39.21 6.40 -10.33
CA GLY A 334 38.26 7.43 -10.77
C GLY A 334 37.51 6.92 -12.00
N TYR A 335 36.20 7.03 -11.95
CA TYR A 335 35.37 6.89 -13.14
C TYR A 335 35.43 8.24 -13.86
N TYR A 336 36.25 8.32 -14.90
CA TYR A 336 36.21 9.47 -15.80
C TYR A 336 35.14 9.18 -16.84
N THR A 337 33.99 9.86 -16.74
CA THR A 337 33.17 10.07 -17.93
C THR A 337 34.07 10.77 -18.95
N SER A 338 34.17 10.22 -20.17
CA SER A 338 34.79 10.91 -21.28
C SER A 338 34.30 12.34 -21.32
N ASP A 339 35.22 13.27 -21.49
CA ASP A 339 35.13 14.72 -21.26
C ASP A 339 34.21 15.49 -22.23
N ASP A 340 33.18 14.88 -22.70
CA ASP A 340 32.08 15.56 -23.38
C ASP A 340 31.04 15.89 -22.28
N GLY A 341 31.30 17.01 -21.60
CA GLY A 341 30.61 17.51 -20.42
C GLY A 341 29.15 17.92 -20.61
N GLU A 342 28.40 17.16 -21.37
CA GLU A 342 26.99 17.04 -21.24
C GLU A 342 26.76 15.96 -20.17
N ALA A 343 26.48 16.41 -18.93
CA ALA A 343 25.62 15.64 -18.10
C ALA A 343 24.52 15.15 -19.07
N GLN A 344 24.46 13.84 -19.34
CA GLN A 344 23.27 13.30 -19.95
C GLN A 344 22.17 13.72 -19.00
N ASN A 345 21.48 14.79 -19.36
CA ASN A 345 20.16 15.03 -18.84
C ASN A 345 19.48 13.69 -19.03
N LEU A 346 19.24 12.99 -17.95
CA LEU A 346 18.26 11.93 -17.89
C LEU A 346 16.89 12.60 -18.03
N ASP A 347 16.77 13.49 -19.03
CA ASP A 347 15.49 13.82 -19.60
C ASP A 347 15.04 12.49 -20.20
N VAL A 348 14.29 11.78 -19.39
CA VAL A 348 13.43 10.73 -19.89
C VAL A 348 12.53 11.47 -20.88
N PHE A 349 12.91 11.48 -22.15
CA PHE A 349 12.04 11.93 -23.23
C PHE A 349 10.87 10.93 -23.28
N VAL A 350 9.92 11.17 -22.39
CA VAL A 350 8.59 10.65 -22.56
C VAL A 350 8.08 11.34 -23.81
N SER A 351 7.77 10.60 -24.85
CA SER A 351 7.18 11.19 -26.06
C SER A 351 5.98 12.04 -25.69
N ASP A 352 5.70 13.09 -26.43
CA ASP A 352 4.53 13.96 -26.20
C ASP A 352 3.23 13.12 -26.13
N GLU A 353 3.17 12.00 -26.83
CA GLU A 353 2.06 11.04 -26.83
C GLU A 353 2.00 10.24 -25.52
N GLU A 354 3.13 9.79 -24.98
CA GLU A 354 3.21 9.14 -23.67
C GLU A 354 2.93 10.13 -22.54
N LEU A 355 3.40 11.38 -22.65
CA LEU A 355 3.11 12.45 -21.70
C LEU A 355 1.61 12.78 -21.70
N TYR A 356 1.00 12.84 -22.87
CA TYR A 356 -0.45 13.07 -23.02
C TYR A 356 -1.25 11.89 -22.44
N ASN A 357 -0.89 10.66 -22.74
CA ASN A 357 -1.54 9.47 -22.21
C ASN A 357 -1.33 9.32 -20.70
N CYS A 358 -0.14 9.58 -20.20
CA CYS A 358 0.13 9.59 -18.75
C CYS A 358 -0.61 10.73 -18.05
N SER A 359 -0.68 11.93 -18.62
CA SER A 359 -1.38 13.06 -18.02
C SER A 359 -2.89 12.86 -18.05
N SER A 360 -3.47 12.38 -19.14
CA SER A 360 -4.91 12.09 -19.21
C SER A 360 -5.33 11.05 -18.17
N ASN A 361 -4.59 9.96 -18.01
CA ASN A 361 -4.82 8.95 -16.98
C ASN A 361 -4.66 9.52 -15.56
N ARG A 362 -3.70 10.42 -15.33
CA ARG A 362 -3.52 11.08 -14.02
C ARG A 362 -4.67 12.01 -13.69
N PHE A 363 -5.13 12.83 -14.64
CA PHE A 363 -6.27 13.70 -14.44
C PHE A 363 -7.57 12.93 -14.24
N GLU A 364 -7.75 11.81 -14.94
CA GLU A 364 -8.86 10.90 -14.69
C GLU A 364 -8.84 10.34 -13.27
N LYS A 365 -7.68 9.90 -12.78
CA LYS A 365 -7.50 9.42 -11.39
C LYS A 365 -7.77 10.51 -10.35
N ILE A 366 -7.29 11.74 -10.58
CA ILE A 366 -7.55 12.90 -9.71
C ILE A 366 -9.06 13.17 -9.66
N ASN A 367 -9.70 13.27 -10.81
CA ASN A 367 -11.13 13.53 -10.90
C ASN A 367 -11.97 12.41 -10.25
N LEU A 368 -11.59 11.15 -10.42
CA LEU A 368 -12.21 10.02 -9.75
C LEU A 368 -12.01 10.10 -8.22
N SER A 369 -10.85 10.54 -7.75
CA SER A 369 -10.61 10.74 -6.33
C SER A 369 -11.52 11.83 -5.75
N ILE A 370 -11.70 12.95 -6.47
CA ILE A 370 -12.64 14.03 -6.08
C ILE A 370 -14.07 13.49 -6.01
N ILE A 371 -14.49 12.75 -7.02
CA ILE A 371 -15.84 12.15 -7.06
C ILE A 371 -16.02 11.16 -5.89
N ARG A 372 -15.04 10.29 -5.62
CA ARG A 372 -15.09 9.32 -4.52
C ARG A 372 -15.17 10.00 -3.16
N SER A 373 -14.39 11.05 -2.92
CA SER A 373 -14.43 11.79 -1.64
C SER A 373 -15.76 12.48 -1.43
N THR A 374 -16.40 12.95 -2.50
CA THR A 374 -17.69 13.65 -2.41
C THR A 374 -18.87 12.71 -2.24
N PHE A 375 -18.87 11.57 -2.93
CA PHE A 375 -20.02 10.65 -2.99
C PHE A 375 -19.79 9.30 -2.30
N GLY A 376 -18.63 9.05 -1.71
CA GLY A 376 -18.30 7.75 -1.11
C GLY A 376 -19.24 7.30 0.00
N GLY A 377 -19.83 8.27 0.74
CA GLY A 377 -20.83 8.02 1.78
C GLY A 377 -22.29 8.08 1.31
N ASP A 378 -22.56 8.33 0.02
CA ASP A 378 -23.92 8.52 -0.48
C ASP A 378 -24.74 7.21 -0.49
N VAL A 379 -25.59 7.05 0.50
CA VAL A 379 -26.49 5.91 0.64
C VAL A 379 -27.50 5.83 -0.50
N THR A 380 -27.96 6.97 -1.01
CA THR A 380 -28.93 7.03 -2.12
C THR A 380 -28.31 6.49 -3.39
N LEU A 381 -27.05 6.84 -3.64
CA LEU A 381 -26.31 6.32 -4.79
C LEU A 381 -26.10 4.79 -4.72
N LYS A 382 -25.78 4.27 -3.53
CA LYS A 382 -25.67 2.81 -3.31
C LYS A 382 -27.01 2.09 -3.54
N ARG A 383 -28.13 2.65 -3.06
CA ARG A 383 -29.48 2.11 -3.30
C ARG A 383 -29.83 2.12 -4.78
N LYS A 384 -29.51 3.20 -5.49
CA LYS A 384 -29.70 3.26 -6.96
C LYS A 384 -28.87 2.22 -7.69
N ALA A 385 -27.65 1.96 -7.26
CA ALA A 385 -26.82 0.92 -7.84
C ALA A 385 -27.43 -0.48 -7.67
N LEU A 386 -27.95 -0.78 -6.49
CA LEU A 386 -28.65 -2.05 -6.23
C LEU A 386 -29.92 -2.19 -7.09
N SER A 387 -30.75 -1.14 -7.12
CA SER A 387 -31.96 -1.12 -7.94
C SER A 387 -31.62 -1.30 -9.42
N PHE A 388 -30.55 -0.64 -9.88
CA PHE A 388 -30.06 -0.76 -11.26
C PHE A 388 -29.64 -2.20 -11.60
N ILE A 389 -28.89 -2.87 -10.73
CA ILE A 389 -28.47 -4.26 -10.92
C ILE A 389 -29.71 -5.16 -11.01
N ASN A 390 -30.66 -5.01 -10.09
CA ASN A 390 -31.90 -5.79 -10.13
C ASN A 390 -32.65 -5.58 -11.44
N THR A 391 -32.76 -4.34 -11.89
CA THR A 391 -33.40 -4.01 -13.16
C THR A 391 -32.68 -4.69 -14.34
N LEU A 392 -31.35 -4.64 -14.37
CA LEU A 392 -30.56 -5.31 -15.41
C LEU A 392 -30.75 -6.83 -15.42
N MET A 393 -30.98 -7.45 -14.26
CA MET A 393 -31.12 -8.90 -14.17
C MET A 393 -32.53 -9.40 -14.51
N VAL A 394 -33.58 -8.63 -14.19
CA VAL A 394 -34.96 -9.11 -14.18
C VAL A 394 -35.83 -8.43 -15.25
N GLU A 395 -35.62 -7.15 -15.52
CA GLU A 395 -36.51 -6.34 -16.34
C GLU A 395 -36.23 -6.44 -17.86
N SER A 396 -37.16 -5.90 -18.67
CA SER A 396 -37.00 -5.80 -20.11
C SER A 396 -35.85 -4.84 -20.52
N GLU A 397 -35.40 -4.94 -21.76
CA GLU A 397 -34.35 -4.06 -22.28
C GLU A 397 -34.76 -2.58 -22.25
N GLU A 398 -36.04 -2.27 -22.49
CA GLU A 398 -36.56 -0.89 -22.46
C GLU A 398 -36.54 -0.32 -21.07
N ASN A 399 -36.91 -1.11 -20.06
CA ASN A 399 -36.83 -0.72 -18.65
C ASN A 399 -35.37 -0.53 -18.21
N CYS A 400 -34.45 -1.35 -18.69
CA CYS A 400 -33.03 -1.20 -18.44
C CYS A 400 -32.46 0.10 -19.05
N ILE A 401 -32.85 0.46 -20.28
CA ILE A 401 -32.46 1.73 -20.90
C ILE A 401 -32.98 2.92 -20.08
N THR A 402 -34.22 2.84 -19.64
CA THR A 402 -34.84 3.87 -18.77
C THR A 402 -34.08 4.01 -17.44
N ALA A 403 -33.68 2.87 -16.82
CA ALA A 403 -32.89 2.86 -15.62
C ALA A 403 -31.49 3.48 -15.81
N CYS A 404 -30.81 3.18 -16.92
CA CYS A 404 -29.54 3.81 -17.27
C CYS A 404 -29.65 5.33 -17.33
N ASN A 405 -30.65 5.84 -18.07
CA ASN A 405 -30.88 7.27 -18.20
C ASN A 405 -31.19 7.92 -16.84
N SER A 406 -32.04 7.29 -16.02
CA SER A 406 -32.38 7.79 -14.68
C SER A 406 -31.17 7.86 -13.75
N VAL A 407 -30.27 6.87 -13.80
CA VAL A 407 -29.03 6.88 -13.01
C VAL A 407 -28.10 8.00 -13.48
N MET A 408 -27.92 8.13 -14.78
CA MET A 408 -27.04 9.17 -15.35
C MET A 408 -27.56 10.59 -15.06
N ASP A 409 -28.87 10.81 -15.13
CA ASP A 409 -29.48 12.09 -14.80
C ASP A 409 -29.32 12.41 -13.31
N TYR A 410 -29.49 11.43 -12.45
CA TYR A 410 -29.21 11.57 -11.02
C TYR A 410 -27.76 11.98 -10.76
N LEU A 411 -26.81 11.25 -11.35
CA LEU A 411 -25.39 11.51 -11.16
C LEU A 411 -24.98 12.89 -11.68
N LYS A 412 -25.44 13.28 -12.86
CA LYS A 412 -25.19 14.60 -13.42
C LYS A 412 -25.74 15.72 -12.52
N THR A 413 -26.95 15.50 -11.98
CA THR A 413 -27.59 16.46 -11.08
C THR A 413 -26.82 16.53 -9.76
N ALA A 414 -26.41 15.39 -9.20
CA ALA A 414 -25.64 15.32 -7.97
C ALA A 414 -24.28 16.01 -8.08
N VAL A 415 -23.55 15.80 -9.17
CA VAL A 415 -22.28 16.50 -9.45
C VAL A 415 -22.51 18.00 -9.59
N LYS A 416 -23.53 18.42 -10.32
CA LYS A 416 -23.86 19.85 -10.48
C LYS A 416 -24.23 20.51 -9.16
N SER A 417 -25.01 19.84 -8.33
CA SER A 417 -25.47 20.37 -7.04
C SER A 417 -24.37 20.39 -5.97
N SER A 418 -23.37 19.51 -6.07
CA SER A 418 -22.23 19.46 -5.14
C SER A 418 -21.24 20.61 -5.33
N GLY A 419 -21.31 21.34 -6.45
CA GLY A 419 -20.40 22.46 -6.76
C GLY A 419 -18.95 22.04 -7.03
N ILE A 420 -18.67 20.73 -7.16
CA ILE A 420 -17.32 20.26 -7.49
C ILE A 420 -16.90 20.66 -8.90
N THR A 421 -15.65 21.10 -9.01
CA THR A 421 -15.00 21.32 -10.30
C THR A 421 -14.11 20.12 -10.60
N LEU A 422 -14.29 19.53 -11.78
CA LEU A 422 -13.45 18.45 -12.27
C LEU A 422 -12.43 19.03 -13.26
N PRO A 423 -11.17 19.25 -12.84
CA PRO A 423 -10.18 19.84 -13.72
C PRO A 423 -9.85 18.93 -14.90
N PHE A 424 -9.57 19.55 -16.05
CA PHE A 424 -9.06 18.88 -17.25
C PHE A 424 -9.91 17.71 -17.78
N THR A 425 -11.23 17.73 -17.57
CA THR A 425 -12.10 16.73 -18.15
C THR A 425 -12.88 17.29 -19.34
N HIS A 426 -12.80 16.62 -20.47
CA HIS A 426 -13.63 16.93 -21.63
C HIS A 426 -14.99 16.23 -21.54
N ASP A 427 -15.10 15.18 -20.74
CA ASP A 427 -16.30 14.37 -20.59
C ASP A 427 -16.54 13.90 -19.14
N SER A 428 -17.18 14.78 -18.37
CA SER A 428 -17.59 14.47 -17.00
C SER A 428 -18.58 13.29 -16.90
N ALA A 429 -19.37 13.07 -17.94
CA ALA A 429 -20.34 11.97 -17.97
C ALA A 429 -19.63 10.60 -18.04
N SER A 430 -18.53 10.51 -18.77
CA SER A 430 -17.70 9.30 -18.83
C SER A 430 -17.08 8.97 -17.48
N LEU A 431 -16.53 9.97 -16.76
CA LEU A 431 -15.97 9.78 -15.43
C LEU A 431 -17.01 9.35 -14.40
N ILE A 432 -18.18 9.99 -14.42
CA ILE A 432 -19.29 9.70 -13.53
C ILE A 432 -19.81 8.28 -13.77
N SER A 433 -19.94 7.86 -15.02
CA SER A 433 -20.36 6.49 -15.36
C SER A 433 -19.31 5.46 -14.90
N GLY A 434 -18.03 5.78 -15.00
CA GLY A 434 -16.94 4.94 -14.47
C GLY A 434 -17.02 4.76 -12.97
N TYR A 435 -17.24 5.84 -12.23
CA TYR A 435 -17.41 5.78 -10.77
C TYR A 435 -18.65 4.94 -10.36
N PHE A 436 -19.76 5.11 -11.03
CA PHE A 436 -20.94 4.29 -10.76
C PHE A 436 -20.70 2.81 -11.06
N ALA A 437 -19.98 2.51 -12.15
CA ALA A 437 -19.59 1.14 -12.47
C ALA A 437 -18.72 0.51 -11.35
N GLU A 438 -17.84 1.27 -10.75
CA GLU A 438 -17.05 0.83 -9.58
C GLU A 438 -17.94 0.52 -8.36
N ILE A 439 -18.96 1.34 -8.09
CA ILE A 439 -19.91 1.09 -7.01
C ILE A 439 -20.66 -0.21 -7.27
N VAL A 440 -21.17 -0.40 -8.47
CA VAL A 440 -21.88 -1.62 -8.89
C VAL A 440 -20.99 -2.84 -8.67
N LEU A 441 -19.77 -2.82 -9.18
CA LEU A 441 -18.83 -3.91 -9.02
C LEU A 441 -18.49 -4.16 -7.53
N THR A 442 -18.29 -3.10 -6.75
CA THR A 442 -18.03 -3.20 -5.31
C THR A 442 -19.15 -3.93 -4.59
N LEU A 443 -20.39 -3.56 -4.89
CA LEU A 443 -21.57 -4.19 -4.29
C LEU A 443 -21.69 -5.67 -4.68
N MET A 444 -21.42 -6.01 -5.94
CA MET A 444 -21.42 -7.39 -6.41
C MET A 444 -20.37 -8.24 -5.71
N VAL A 445 -19.15 -7.72 -5.58
CA VAL A 445 -18.04 -8.43 -4.92
C VAL A 445 -18.32 -8.61 -3.43
N ARG A 446 -18.73 -7.55 -2.72
CA ARG A 446 -19.02 -7.62 -1.28
C ARG A 446 -20.25 -8.49 -0.98
N GLY A 447 -21.18 -8.56 -1.88
CA GLY A 447 -22.34 -9.45 -1.79
C GLY A 447 -22.00 -10.92 -2.01
N GLY A 448 -20.80 -11.24 -2.46
CA GLY A 448 -20.40 -12.61 -2.76
C GLY A 448 -21.08 -13.20 -3.99
N TYR A 449 -21.61 -12.36 -4.87
CA TYR A 449 -22.34 -12.77 -6.08
C TYR A 449 -21.46 -12.91 -7.32
N CYS A 450 -20.19 -12.56 -7.20
CA CYS A 450 -19.24 -12.68 -8.31
C CYS A 450 -18.35 -13.90 -8.14
N SER A 451 -18.11 -14.61 -9.23
CA SER A 451 -16.98 -15.53 -9.29
C SER A 451 -15.68 -14.72 -9.24
N THR A 452 -14.65 -15.29 -8.66
CA THR A 452 -13.32 -14.67 -8.52
C THR A 452 -12.58 -14.46 -9.86
N GLU A 453 -13.17 -14.90 -10.99
CA GLU A 453 -12.62 -14.76 -12.34
C GLU A 453 -13.14 -13.52 -13.08
N LEU A 454 -13.46 -12.45 -12.36
CA LEU A 454 -13.93 -11.21 -12.95
C LEU A 454 -12.83 -10.51 -13.75
N PRO A 455 -12.99 -10.33 -15.07
CA PRO A 455 -12.26 -9.33 -15.81
C PRO A 455 -12.83 -7.94 -15.42
N ASN A 456 -12.29 -7.36 -14.33
CA ASN A 456 -12.81 -6.12 -13.76
C ASN A 456 -12.84 -4.97 -14.77
N ASP A 457 -11.82 -4.87 -15.60
CA ASP A 457 -11.70 -3.80 -16.59
C ASP A 457 -12.72 -3.96 -17.73
N GLU A 458 -12.97 -5.19 -18.15
CA GLU A 458 -13.97 -5.48 -19.19
C GLU A 458 -15.38 -5.18 -18.67
N PHE A 459 -15.71 -5.60 -17.45
CA PHE A 459 -16.99 -5.29 -16.83
C PHE A 459 -17.21 -3.79 -16.66
N ILE A 460 -16.23 -3.08 -16.11
CA ILE A 460 -16.30 -1.64 -15.89
C ILE A 460 -16.43 -0.91 -17.23
N SER A 461 -15.66 -1.31 -18.23
CA SER A 461 -15.72 -0.72 -19.57
C SER A 461 -17.09 -0.91 -20.22
N LEU A 462 -17.62 -2.14 -20.19
CA LEU A 462 -18.92 -2.45 -20.74
C LEU A 462 -20.05 -1.71 -20.01
N LEU A 463 -20.01 -1.67 -18.69
CA LEU A 463 -21.00 -0.95 -17.87
C LEU A 463 -20.92 0.57 -18.10
N LYS A 464 -19.71 1.14 -18.16
CA LYS A 464 -19.48 2.55 -18.49
C LYS A 464 -20.06 2.91 -19.85
N GLN A 465 -19.82 2.08 -20.88
CA GLN A 465 -20.37 2.27 -22.22
C GLN A 465 -21.90 2.14 -22.26
N THR A 466 -22.44 1.20 -21.47
CA THR A 466 -23.89 0.97 -21.39
C THR A 466 -24.59 2.15 -20.70
N LEU A 467 -24.02 2.69 -19.63
CA LEU A 467 -24.54 3.86 -18.93
C LEU A 467 -24.44 5.13 -19.77
N TYR A 468 -23.32 5.31 -20.47
CA TYR A 468 -23.06 6.52 -21.26
C TYR A 468 -23.98 6.65 -22.49
N ALA A 469 -24.16 5.57 -23.22
CA ALA A 469 -25.00 5.51 -24.40
C ALA A 469 -25.78 4.18 -24.44
N PRO A 470 -26.88 4.06 -23.66
CA PRO A 470 -27.62 2.82 -23.54
C PRO A 470 -28.27 2.45 -24.88
N SER A 471 -28.10 1.19 -25.28
CA SER A 471 -28.77 0.61 -26.44
C SER A 471 -29.20 -0.80 -26.10
N ARG A 472 -30.18 -1.32 -26.87
CA ARG A 472 -30.67 -2.69 -26.68
C ARG A 472 -29.55 -3.73 -26.76
N GLU A 473 -28.64 -3.54 -27.71
CA GLU A 473 -27.51 -4.45 -27.92
C GLU A 473 -26.56 -4.45 -26.70
N LYS A 474 -26.17 -3.27 -26.19
CA LYS A 474 -25.32 -3.16 -25.02
C LYS A 474 -25.99 -3.71 -23.77
N ILE A 475 -27.28 -3.50 -23.58
CA ILE A 475 -28.04 -4.09 -22.49
C ILE A 475 -28.03 -5.62 -22.57
N LEU A 476 -28.21 -6.19 -23.76
CA LEU A 476 -28.13 -7.65 -23.92
C LEU A 476 -26.73 -8.19 -23.64
N GLN A 477 -25.67 -7.50 -24.08
CA GLN A 477 -24.30 -7.84 -23.78
C GLN A 477 -24.04 -7.78 -22.25
N MET A 478 -24.50 -6.70 -21.59
CA MET A 478 -24.39 -6.56 -20.14
C MET A 478 -25.15 -7.66 -19.39
N LYS A 479 -26.37 -7.99 -19.79
CA LYS A 479 -27.13 -9.09 -19.20
C LYS A 479 -26.44 -10.44 -19.37
N SER A 480 -25.89 -10.71 -20.54
CA SER A 480 -25.12 -11.92 -20.80
C SER A 480 -23.89 -11.98 -19.88
N PHE A 481 -23.15 -10.88 -19.78
CA PHE A 481 -21.99 -10.78 -18.92
C PHE A 481 -22.34 -10.98 -17.43
N LEU A 482 -23.38 -10.32 -16.93
CA LEU A 482 -23.85 -10.48 -15.55
C LEU A 482 -24.26 -11.92 -15.25
N ARG A 483 -24.88 -12.62 -16.18
CA ARG A 483 -25.24 -14.04 -16.00
C ARG A 483 -24.02 -14.94 -15.85
N THR A 484 -22.92 -14.64 -16.52
CA THR A 484 -21.66 -15.39 -16.37
C THR A 484 -20.97 -15.12 -15.04
N LEU A 485 -21.18 -13.93 -14.48
CA LEU A 485 -20.58 -13.51 -13.20
C LEU A 485 -21.40 -13.92 -11.98
N TYR A 486 -22.69 -14.17 -12.17
CA TYR A 486 -23.61 -14.45 -11.07
C TYR A 486 -23.35 -15.82 -10.46
N VAL A 487 -23.00 -15.84 -9.19
CA VAL A 487 -22.89 -17.06 -8.38
C VAL A 487 -24.15 -17.17 -7.53
N ARG A 488 -24.96 -18.20 -7.75
CA ARG A 488 -26.24 -18.40 -7.06
C ARG A 488 -26.15 -18.52 -5.54
N ASP A 489 -25.00 -18.96 -5.03
CA ASP A 489 -24.78 -19.10 -3.60
C ASP A 489 -24.06 -17.88 -3.05
N VAL A 490 -24.78 -17.13 -2.23
CA VAL A 490 -24.18 -16.06 -1.42
C VAL A 490 -23.08 -16.70 -0.57
N SER A 491 -21.86 -16.23 -0.70
CA SER A 491 -20.73 -16.79 0.04
C SER A 491 -21.04 -16.79 1.54
N LYS A 492 -20.62 -17.82 2.24
CA LYS A 492 -20.72 -17.91 3.72
C LYS A 492 -20.15 -16.65 4.39
N TYR A 493 -19.13 -16.08 3.74
CA TYR A 493 -18.45 -14.87 4.17
C TYR A 493 -19.35 -13.62 4.13
N ALA A 494 -20.10 -13.39 3.04
CA ALA A 494 -21.04 -12.28 2.96
C ALA A 494 -22.12 -12.38 4.05
N LYS A 495 -22.61 -13.58 4.33
CA LYS A 495 -23.58 -13.82 5.42
C LYS A 495 -23.00 -13.49 6.80
N ILE A 496 -21.74 -13.85 7.05
CA ILE A 496 -21.05 -13.55 8.32
C ILE A 496 -20.87 -12.04 8.48
N ASN A 497 -20.44 -11.34 7.43
CA ASN A 497 -20.26 -9.90 7.48
C ASN A 497 -21.56 -9.13 7.69
N VAL A 498 -22.63 -9.54 7.04
CA VAL A 498 -23.96 -8.96 7.27
C VAL A 498 -24.43 -9.17 8.70
N ALA A 499 -24.26 -10.37 9.23
CA ALA A 499 -24.59 -10.65 10.63
C ALA A 499 -23.77 -9.80 11.61
N ALA A 500 -22.48 -9.60 11.32
CA ALA A 500 -21.61 -8.75 12.12
C ALA A 500 -22.03 -7.27 12.08
N LEU A 501 -22.40 -6.76 10.90
CA LEU A 501 -22.91 -5.40 10.73
C LEU A 501 -24.22 -5.19 11.51
N ILE A 502 -25.15 -6.13 11.41
CA ILE A 502 -26.42 -6.07 12.14
C ILE A 502 -26.17 -6.05 13.66
N LYS A 503 -25.33 -6.94 14.17
CA LYS A 503 -24.96 -6.97 15.59
C LYS A 503 -24.33 -5.67 16.06
N ARG A 504 -23.44 -5.09 15.25
CA ARG A 504 -22.79 -3.80 15.55
C ARG A 504 -23.82 -2.68 15.60
N SER A 505 -24.68 -2.58 14.60
CA SER A 505 -25.72 -1.55 14.54
C SER A 505 -26.70 -1.63 15.72
N LEU A 506 -27.10 -2.83 16.13
CA LEU A 506 -27.93 -3.03 17.33
C LEU A 506 -27.23 -2.51 18.59
N LYS A 507 -25.90 -2.72 18.70
CA LYS A 507 -25.11 -2.27 19.84
C LYS A 507 -24.97 -0.74 19.88
N ASP A 508 -24.75 -0.14 18.71
CA ASP A 508 -24.37 1.28 18.60
C ASP A 508 -25.55 2.19 18.25
N ASN A 509 -26.73 1.62 18.06
CA ASN A 509 -27.97 2.31 17.64
C ASN A 509 -27.78 3.20 16.40
N THR A 510 -26.96 2.72 15.44
CA THR A 510 -26.61 3.43 14.22
C THR A 510 -27.47 2.99 13.03
N ASP A 511 -27.61 3.89 12.05
CA ASP A 511 -28.27 3.56 10.78
C ASP A 511 -27.34 2.70 9.90
N ILE A 512 -27.77 1.47 9.63
CA ILE A 512 -27.03 0.49 8.83
C ILE A 512 -27.50 0.38 7.38
N SER A 513 -28.48 1.15 6.97
CA SER A 513 -29.10 1.00 5.64
C SER A 513 -28.08 1.02 4.51
N GLY A 514 -27.12 1.95 4.57
CA GLY A 514 -26.04 2.03 3.61
C GLY A 514 -25.10 0.81 3.62
N SER A 515 -24.76 0.33 4.81
CA SER A 515 -23.88 -0.83 4.98
C SER A 515 -24.56 -2.13 4.56
N VAL A 516 -25.85 -2.28 4.85
CA VAL A 516 -26.64 -3.44 4.40
C VAL A 516 -26.74 -3.47 2.88
N CYS A 517 -26.90 -2.32 2.22
CA CYS A 517 -26.89 -2.23 0.77
C CYS A 517 -25.59 -2.73 0.12
N GLU A 518 -24.47 -2.70 0.84
CA GLU A 518 -23.20 -3.22 0.33
C GLU A 518 -23.13 -4.75 0.25
N TYR A 519 -23.98 -5.46 1.00
CA TYR A 519 -23.95 -6.92 1.10
C TYR A 519 -25.15 -7.62 0.48
N PHE A 520 -26.24 -6.90 0.19
CA PHE A 520 -27.46 -7.47 -0.40
C PHE A 520 -27.72 -6.92 -1.80
N ILE A 521 -26.96 -7.39 -2.76
CA ILE A 521 -27.05 -6.94 -4.16
C ILE A 521 -28.43 -7.14 -4.77
N VAL A 522 -29.12 -8.23 -4.42
CA VAL A 522 -30.46 -8.54 -4.94
C VAL A 522 -31.58 -8.11 -4.00
N ALA A 523 -31.26 -7.43 -2.91
CA ALA A 523 -32.27 -6.94 -1.99
C ALA A 523 -33.01 -5.74 -2.59
N SER A 524 -34.32 -5.80 -2.64
CA SER A 524 -35.16 -4.66 -2.98
C SER A 524 -35.15 -3.63 -1.85
N ASP A 525 -35.52 -2.37 -2.15
CA ASP A 525 -35.66 -1.32 -1.14
C ASP A 525 -36.65 -1.73 -0.03
N SER A 526 -37.68 -2.54 -0.36
CA SER A 526 -38.61 -3.11 0.63
C SER A 526 -37.90 -4.07 1.58
N THR A 527 -37.02 -4.96 1.08
CA THR A 527 -36.24 -5.89 1.90
C THR A 527 -35.27 -5.16 2.82
N ILE A 528 -34.61 -4.13 2.31
CA ILE A 528 -33.72 -3.28 3.11
C ILE A 528 -34.51 -2.59 4.23
N SER A 529 -35.66 -2.01 3.90
CA SER A 529 -36.53 -1.35 4.88
C SER A 529 -37.08 -2.31 5.95
N GLU A 530 -37.36 -3.57 5.59
CA GLU A 530 -37.74 -4.62 6.55
C GLU A 530 -36.58 -4.99 7.47
N ILE A 531 -35.39 -5.17 6.95
CA ILE A 531 -34.19 -5.44 7.75
C ILE A 531 -33.90 -4.28 8.71
N GLU A 532 -34.02 -3.04 8.25
CA GLU A 532 -33.88 -1.87 9.12
C GLU A 532 -34.91 -1.85 10.26
N LYS A 533 -36.16 -2.20 9.98
CA LYS A 533 -37.22 -2.30 11.00
C LYS A 533 -36.91 -3.39 12.03
N LEU A 534 -36.43 -4.56 11.57
CA LEU A 534 -36.07 -5.66 12.45
C LEU A 534 -34.85 -5.30 13.32
N VAL A 535 -33.86 -4.60 12.76
CA VAL A 535 -32.71 -4.11 13.50
C VAL A 535 -33.11 -3.06 14.54
N LYS A 536 -33.91 -2.06 14.15
CA LYS A 536 -34.40 -1.00 15.05
C LYS A 536 -35.38 -1.55 16.10
N GLY A 537 -36.11 -2.61 15.77
CA GLY A 537 -37.04 -3.28 16.68
C GLY A 537 -36.38 -4.27 17.64
N GLY A 538 -35.08 -4.49 17.58
CA GLY A 538 -34.34 -5.40 18.45
C GLY A 538 -34.71 -6.88 18.28
N GLN A 539 -35.32 -7.27 17.16
CA GLN A 539 -35.80 -8.64 16.91
C GLN A 539 -34.75 -9.56 16.25
N LEU A 540 -33.59 -9.02 15.88
CA LEU A 540 -32.43 -9.79 15.40
C LEU A 540 -31.39 -9.91 16.52
N SER A 541 -31.42 -11.03 17.23
CA SER A 541 -30.43 -11.38 18.27
C SER A 541 -29.27 -12.20 17.72
#